data_f31da31904b2356ab148d221ea4f605d
#
_entry.id   f31da31904b2356ab148d221ea4f605d
#
_cell.length_a   1.000
_cell.length_b   1.000
_cell.length_c   1.000
_cell.angle_alpha   90.00
_cell.angle_beta   90.00
_cell.angle_gamma   90.00
#
_symmetry.space_group_name_H-M   'P 1'
#
loop_
_entity.id
_entity.type
_entity.pdbx_description
1 polymer ?
#
loop_
_entity_poly.entity_id
_entity_poly.type
_entity_poly.pdbx_seq_one_letter_code
_entity_poly.pdbx_strand_id
1 'polypeptide(L)'
;REVVKYFSQITQCFYNEDNTEEEIEQLGHKIMELYDEELIANQDEERYLSALKKDIEEFKEKKRTIVSYVPSSSVDVETFTKDGYDWARLYCIYGIKQDGLLYNSNIVFILKKDENSHYKIYGWKLVQKDN
;
A
#
# COMPACT_ATOMS: atom_id res chain seq x y z
N ARG A 1 -10.19 -5.55 3.70
CA ARG A 1 -10.52 -4.14 3.52
C ARG A 1 -9.84 -3.25 4.58
N GLU A 2 -9.93 -3.61 5.85
CA GLU A 2 -9.35 -2.80 6.94
C GLU A 2 -7.82 -2.73 6.86
N VAL A 3 -7.16 -3.82 6.49
CA VAL A 3 -5.69 -3.82 6.35
C VAL A 3 -5.23 -2.89 5.22
N VAL A 4 -5.96 -2.86 4.09
CA VAL A 4 -5.67 -1.96 2.97
C VAL A 4 -5.93 -0.50 3.37
N LYS A 5 -6.99 -0.26 4.12
CA LYS A 5 -7.30 1.07 4.65
C LYS A 5 -6.19 1.59 5.55
N TYR A 6 -5.70 0.74 6.45
CA TYR A 6 -4.61 1.10 7.36
C TYR A 6 -3.28 1.32 6.60
N PHE A 7 -2.98 0.44 5.65
CA PHE A 7 -1.83 0.61 4.74
C PHE A 7 -1.89 1.96 4.02
N SER A 8 -3.06 2.31 3.49
CA SER A 8 -3.27 3.56 2.75
C SER A 8 -3.10 4.78 3.64
N GLN A 9 -3.54 4.69 4.89
CA GLN A 9 -3.37 5.76 5.87
C GLN A 9 -1.89 6.01 6.16
N ILE A 10 -1.11 4.96 6.37
CA ILE A 10 0.34 5.08 6.59
C ILE A 10 1.03 5.63 5.34
N THR A 11 0.63 5.15 4.16
CA THR A 11 1.17 5.62 2.88
C THR A 11 0.93 7.12 2.71
N GLN A 12 -0.24 7.59 3.05
CA GLN A 12 -0.55 9.02 3.01
C GLN A 12 0.38 9.83 3.93
N CYS A 13 0.67 9.32 5.11
CA CYS A 13 1.63 9.96 6.03
C CYS A 13 3.03 10.02 5.43
N PHE A 14 3.50 8.96 4.77
CA PHE A 14 4.81 8.96 4.14
C PHE A 14 4.95 10.06 3.10
N TYR A 15 3.95 10.22 2.26
CA TYR A 15 4.07 11.06 1.06
C TYR A 15 3.61 12.50 1.27
N ASN A 16 2.74 12.76 2.24
CA ASN A 16 2.17 14.08 2.45
C ASN A 16 2.86 14.89 3.55
N GLU A 17 3.50 14.22 4.51
CA GLU A 17 4.10 14.89 5.66
C GLU A 17 5.61 14.97 5.54
N ASP A 18 6.20 15.98 6.19
CA ASP A 18 7.65 16.11 6.30
C ASP A 18 8.14 15.23 7.44
N ASN A 19 8.61 14.05 7.12
CA ASN A 19 9.10 13.09 8.08
C ASN A 19 10.62 13.12 8.16
N THR A 20 11.16 12.95 9.36
CA THR A 20 12.59 12.68 9.53
C THR A 20 12.91 11.27 9.05
N GLU A 21 14.18 10.97 8.80
CA GLU A 21 14.60 9.61 8.43
C GLU A 21 14.18 8.58 9.47
N GLU A 22 14.27 8.94 10.75
CA GLU A 22 13.87 8.06 11.86
C GLU A 22 12.36 7.79 11.83
N GLU A 23 11.55 8.82 11.58
CA GLU A 23 10.10 8.67 11.46
C GLU A 23 9.72 7.77 10.28
N ILE A 24 10.41 7.91 9.13
CA ILE A 24 10.20 7.06 7.96
C ILE A 24 10.51 5.60 8.30
N GLU A 25 11.62 5.35 9.02
CA GLU A 25 11.98 3.99 9.42
C GLU A 25 10.97 3.38 10.39
N GLN A 26 10.49 4.14 11.36
CA GLN A 26 9.47 3.69 12.31
C GLN A 26 8.16 3.35 11.60
N LEU A 27 7.70 4.21 10.70
CA LEU A 27 6.48 3.97 9.92
C LEU A 27 6.66 2.80 8.95
N GLY A 28 7.86 2.66 8.38
CA GLY A 28 8.20 1.54 7.51
C GLY A 28 8.11 0.20 8.24
N HIS A 29 8.64 0.13 9.45
CA HIS A 29 8.51 -1.07 10.28
C HIS A 29 7.05 -1.35 10.63
N LYS A 30 6.29 -0.32 10.92
CA LYS A 30 4.87 -0.47 11.25
C LYS A 30 4.06 -1.00 10.08
N ILE A 31 4.32 -0.50 8.87
CA ILE A 31 3.63 -0.97 7.67
C ILE A 31 3.99 -2.42 7.35
N MET A 32 5.23 -2.84 7.64
CA MET A 32 5.67 -4.23 7.42
C MET A 32 4.91 -5.23 8.29
N GLU A 33 4.33 -4.81 9.40
CA GLU A 33 3.46 -5.67 10.22
C GLU A 33 2.18 -6.09 9.47
N LEU A 34 1.81 -5.35 8.44
CA LEU A 34 0.64 -5.66 7.60
C LEU A 34 0.97 -6.64 6.47
N TYR A 35 2.24 -6.96 6.26
CA TYR A 35 2.69 -7.78 5.14
C TYR A 35 2.70 -9.27 5.50
N ASP A 36 2.41 -10.11 4.49
CA ASP A 36 2.56 -11.55 4.60
C ASP A 36 4.03 -11.93 4.80
N GLU A 37 4.28 -13.03 5.48
CA GLU A 37 5.63 -13.52 5.76
C GLU A 37 6.47 -13.73 4.51
N GLU A 38 5.87 -14.23 3.42
CA GLU A 38 6.57 -14.42 2.15
C GLU A 38 7.02 -13.09 1.55
N LEU A 39 6.18 -12.05 1.65
CA LEU A 39 6.55 -10.73 1.16
C LEU A 39 7.74 -10.17 1.95
N ILE A 40 7.73 -10.33 3.27
CA ILE A 40 8.82 -9.88 4.14
C ILE A 40 10.10 -10.66 3.83
N ALA A 41 10.00 -11.98 3.67
CA ALA A 41 11.15 -12.85 3.41
C ALA A 41 11.86 -12.55 2.10
N ASN A 42 11.12 -12.02 1.11
CA ASN A 42 11.67 -11.68 -0.20
C ASN A 42 12.18 -10.24 -0.29
N GLN A 43 12.15 -9.50 0.81
CA GLN A 43 12.61 -8.12 0.85
C GLN A 43 13.84 -7.97 1.75
N ASP A 44 14.83 -7.23 1.27
CA ASP A 44 15.94 -6.76 2.08
C ASP A 44 15.46 -5.47 2.75
N GLU A 45 15.47 -5.42 4.08
CA GLU A 45 14.97 -4.28 4.85
C GLU A 45 15.69 -2.97 4.49
N GLU A 46 17.01 -3.01 4.35
CA GLU A 46 17.78 -1.82 3.99
C GLU A 46 17.41 -1.30 2.60
N ARG A 47 17.25 -2.21 1.64
CA ARG A 47 16.82 -1.85 0.28
C ARG A 47 15.41 -1.30 0.29
N TYR A 48 14.53 -1.90 1.06
CA TYR A 48 13.15 -1.44 1.17
C TYR A 48 13.09 -0.01 1.70
N LEU A 49 13.77 0.26 2.81
CA LEU A 49 13.77 1.60 3.42
C LEU A 49 14.45 2.63 2.51
N SER A 50 15.53 2.25 1.85
CA SER A 50 16.23 3.12 0.90
C SER A 50 15.35 3.48 -0.29
N ALA A 51 14.68 2.49 -0.88
CA ALA A 51 13.74 2.70 -1.98
C ALA A 51 12.55 3.56 -1.55
N LEU A 52 12.02 3.34 -0.36
CA LEU A 52 10.93 4.12 0.19
C LEU A 52 11.32 5.59 0.35
N LYS A 53 12.49 5.87 0.92
CA LYS A 53 13.00 7.24 1.08
C LYS A 53 13.15 7.95 -0.26
N LYS A 54 13.65 7.23 -1.26
CA LYS A 54 13.82 7.76 -2.61
C LYS A 54 12.48 8.07 -3.26
N ASP A 55 11.50 7.18 -3.13
CA ASP A 55 10.16 7.39 -3.67
C ASP A 55 9.47 8.61 -3.02
N ILE A 56 9.63 8.77 -1.71
CA ILE A 56 9.08 9.92 -0.99
C ILE A 56 9.70 11.22 -1.51
N GLU A 57 11.02 11.24 -1.74
CA GLU A 57 11.71 12.39 -2.31
C GLU A 57 11.19 12.74 -3.70
N GLU A 58 11.08 11.75 -4.59
CA GLU A 58 10.56 11.96 -5.94
C GLU A 58 9.13 12.48 -5.93
N PHE A 59 8.30 11.96 -5.03
CA PHE A 59 6.91 12.38 -4.88
C PHE A 59 6.84 13.86 -4.48
N LYS A 60 7.69 14.29 -3.56
CA LYS A 60 7.77 15.69 -3.12
C LYS A 60 8.32 16.61 -4.20
N GLU A 61 9.36 16.18 -4.92
CA GLU A 61 9.93 16.95 -6.02
C GLU A 61 8.89 17.24 -7.11
N LYS A 62 8.01 16.28 -7.39
CA LYS A 62 6.92 16.41 -8.34
C LYS A 62 5.71 17.13 -7.77
N LYS A 63 5.79 17.58 -6.53
CA LYS A 63 4.72 18.29 -5.80
C LYS A 63 3.39 17.52 -5.81
N ARG A 64 3.48 16.22 -5.60
CA ARG A 64 2.31 15.34 -5.51
C ARG A 64 1.82 15.23 -4.08
N THR A 65 0.51 15.09 -3.91
CA THR A 65 -0.12 14.88 -2.60
C THR A 65 -1.22 13.83 -2.76
N ILE A 66 -1.29 12.90 -1.82
CA ILE A 66 -2.40 11.94 -1.77
C ILE A 66 -3.53 12.60 -0.99
N VAL A 67 -4.60 12.96 -1.69
CA VAL A 67 -5.74 13.67 -1.08
C VAL A 67 -6.86 12.75 -0.63
N SER A 68 -6.90 11.52 -1.14
CA SER A 68 -7.93 10.56 -0.76
C SER A 68 -7.49 9.13 -1.05
N TYR A 69 -8.12 8.18 -0.37
CA TYR A 69 -7.99 6.77 -0.69
C TYR A 69 -9.34 6.09 -0.42
N VAL A 70 -9.81 5.32 -1.39
CA VAL A 70 -11.12 4.66 -1.33
C VAL A 70 -10.94 3.17 -1.64
N PRO A 71 -10.89 2.30 -0.61
CA PRO A 71 -10.87 0.85 -0.84
C PRO A 71 -12.21 0.35 -1.37
N SER A 72 -12.20 -0.75 -2.10
CA SER A 72 -13.42 -1.42 -2.54
C SER A 72 -14.35 -1.64 -1.35
N SER A 73 -15.67 -1.54 -1.59
CA SER A 73 -16.65 -1.91 -0.57
C SER A 73 -16.53 -3.40 -0.25
N SER A 74 -17.01 -3.80 0.93
CA SER A 74 -16.91 -5.21 1.36
C SER A 74 -17.61 -6.18 0.40
N VAL A 75 -18.64 -5.72 -0.33
CA VAL A 75 -19.33 -6.56 -1.34
C VAL A 75 -18.51 -6.74 -2.62
N ASP A 76 -17.56 -5.86 -2.88
CA ASP A 76 -16.71 -5.90 -4.06
C ASP A 76 -15.36 -6.58 -3.81
N VAL A 77 -15.11 -7.02 -2.58
CA VAL A 77 -13.91 -7.78 -2.27
C VAL A 77 -14.11 -9.21 -2.76
N GLU A 78 -13.20 -9.67 -3.63
CA GLU A 78 -13.23 -11.03 -4.12
C GLU A 78 -12.43 -11.94 -3.20
N THR A 79 -13.03 -13.08 -2.81
CA THR A 79 -12.34 -14.08 -2.00
C THR A 79 -12.19 -15.38 -2.81
N PHE A 80 -11.10 -16.08 -2.58
CA PHE A 80 -10.85 -17.37 -3.28
C PHE A 80 -9.90 -18.23 -2.44
N THR A 81 -9.84 -19.50 -2.77
CA THR A 81 -8.95 -20.47 -2.11
C THR A 81 -7.94 -20.95 -3.13
N LYS A 82 -6.66 -20.97 -2.74
CA LYS A 82 -5.58 -21.45 -3.59
C LYS A 82 -4.46 -22.01 -2.71
N ASP A 83 -3.90 -23.15 -3.09
CA ASP A 83 -2.79 -23.79 -2.38
C ASP A 83 -3.06 -24.02 -0.88
N GLY A 84 -4.32 -24.28 -0.54
CA GLY A 84 -4.73 -24.53 0.84
C GLY A 84 -4.90 -23.30 1.71
N TYR A 85 -4.81 -22.10 1.13
CA TYR A 85 -4.96 -20.83 1.84
C TYR A 85 -6.16 -20.04 1.33
N ASP A 86 -6.70 -19.21 2.19
CA ASP A 86 -7.74 -18.25 1.83
C ASP A 86 -7.09 -16.94 1.40
N TRP A 87 -7.55 -16.40 0.29
CA TRP A 87 -7.04 -15.18 -0.32
C TRP A 87 -8.17 -14.18 -0.54
N ALA A 88 -7.80 -12.93 -0.63
CA ALA A 88 -8.73 -11.86 -1.01
C ALA A 88 -8.05 -10.91 -2.00
N ARG A 89 -8.85 -10.38 -2.91
CA ARG A 89 -8.40 -9.36 -3.86
C ARG A 89 -9.34 -8.18 -3.79
N LEU A 90 -8.78 -6.98 -3.69
CA LEU A 90 -9.56 -5.76 -3.70
C LEU A 90 -8.77 -4.62 -4.31
N TYR A 91 -9.48 -3.59 -4.70
CA TYR A 91 -8.90 -2.38 -5.28
C TYR A 91 -8.93 -1.25 -4.28
N CYS A 92 -7.99 -0.32 -4.42
CA CYS A 92 -8.04 0.95 -3.72
C CYS A 92 -7.74 2.07 -4.72
N ILE A 93 -8.58 3.08 -4.73
CA ILE A 93 -8.41 4.23 -5.60
C ILE A 93 -7.79 5.36 -4.80
N TYR A 94 -6.59 5.79 -5.21
CA TYR A 94 -5.92 6.92 -4.60
C TYR A 94 -6.18 8.17 -5.43
N GLY A 95 -6.67 9.23 -4.80
CA GLY A 95 -6.75 10.53 -5.42
C GLY A 95 -5.43 11.27 -5.21
N ILE A 96 -4.79 11.69 -6.28
CA ILE A 96 -3.49 12.36 -6.25
C ILE A 96 -3.62 13.73 -6.89
N LYS A 97 -3.14 14.74 -6.18
CA LYS A 97 -3.10 16.12 -6.66
C LYS A 97 -1.67 16.47 -7.04
N GLN A 98 -1.49 16.98 -8.25
CA GLN A 98 -0.19 17.44 -8.76
C GLN A 98 -0.41 18.71 -9.58
N ASP A 99 0.26 19.80 -9.18
CA ASP A 99 0.19 21.10 -9.90
C ASP A 99 -1.26 21.58 -10.10
N GLY A 100 -2.10 21.38 -9.08
CA GLY A 100 -3.50 21.79 -9.13
C GLY A 100 -4.44 20.85 -9.90
N LEU A 101 -3.88 19.81 -10.52
CA LEU A 101 -4.67 18.79 -11.24
C LEU A 101 -4.88 17.57 -10.37
N LEU A 102 -6.11 17.06 -10.38
CA LEU A 102 -6.46 15.84 -9.63
C LEU A 102 -6.55 14.66 -10.60
N TYR A 103 -5.91 13.56 -10.26
CA TYR A 103 -6.06 12.31 -11.01
C TYR A 103 -6.16 11.12 -10.06
N ASN A 104 -6.67 10.01 -10.56
CA ASN A 104 -6.85 8.79 -9.79
C ASN A 104 -5.80 7.74 -10.17
N SER A 105 -5.30 7.06 -9.15
CA SER A 105 -4.41 5.92 -9.33
C SER A 105 -5.06 4.70 -8.70
N ASN A 106 -5.27 3.65 -9.49
CA ASN A 106 -5.93 2.44 -9.05
C ASN A 106 -4.89 1.38 -8.71
N ILE A 107 -4.95 0.86 -7.49
CA ILE A 107 -4.03 -0.19 -7.02
C ILE A 107 -4.86 -1.43 -6.71
N VAL A 108 -4.43 -2.59 -7.19
CA VAL A 108 -5.00 -3.88 -6.78
C VAL A 108 -4.13 -4.48 -5.68
N PHE A 109 -4.76 -4.94 -4.61
CA PHE A 109 -4.11 -5.61 -3.48
C PHE A 109 -4.49 -7.06 -3.44
N ILE A 110 -3.50 -7.92 -3.20
CA ILE A 110 -3.71 -9.35 -2.96
C ILE A 110 -3.38 -9.60 -1.49
N LEU A 111 -4.33 -10.17 -0.78
CA LEU A 111 -4.21 -10.49 0.64
C LEU A 111 -4.23 -11.99 0.84
N LYS A 112 -3.48 -12.48 1.81
CA LYS A 112 -3.44 -13.89 2.19
C LYS A 112 -3.78 -14.00 3.68
N LYS A 113 -4.65 -14.93 4.03
CA LYS A 113 -5.04 -15.16 5.42
C LYS A 113 -3.96 -15.98 6.13
N ASP A 114 -3.47 -15.49 7.25
CA ASP A 114 -2.43 -16.15 8.02
C ASP A 114 -2.99 -17.19 9.00
N GLU A 115 -2.10 -17.82 9.78
CA GLU A 115 -2.46 -18.86 10.76
C GLU A 115 -3.39 -18.34 11.87
N ASN A 116 -3.34 -17.04 12.14
CA ASN A 116 -4.17 -16.40 13.16
C ASN A 116 -5.48 -15.85 12.61
N SER A 117 -5.83 -16.24 11.39
CA SER A 117 -7.04 -15.80 10.67
C SER A 117 -7.06 -14.30 10.36
N HIS A 118 -5.90 -13.69 10.22
CA HIS A 118 -5.75 -12.31 9.78
C HIS A 118 -5.31 -12.23 8.34
N TYR A 119 -5.93 -11.35 7.56
CA TYR A 119 -5.46 -11.08 6.20
C TYR A 119 -4.25 -10.16 6.24
N LYS A 120 -3.20 -10.57 5.55
CA LYS A 120 -1.95 -9.81 5.40
C LYS A 120 -1.71 -9.49 3.94
N ILE A 121 -1.02 -8.39 3.67
CA ILE A 121 -0.73 -7.97 2.29
C ILE A 121 0.34 -8.88 1.70
N TYR A 122 -0.02 -9.59 0.64
CA TYR A 122 0.90 -10.45 -0.11
C TYR A 122 1.57 -9.69 -1.24
N GLY A 123 0.84 -8.78 -1.88
CA GLY A 123 1.38 -7.96 -2.94
C GLY A 123 0.38 -6.91 -3.41
N TRP A 124 0.86 -5.99 -4.23
CA TRP A 124 0.01 -4.99 -4.87
C TRP A 124 0.65 -4.53 -6.17
N LYS A 125 -0.15 -3.99 -7.06
CA LYS A 125 0.34 -3.39 -8.30
C LYS A 125 -0.59 -2.30 -8.80
N LEU A 126 -0.03 -1.38 -9.56
CA LEU A 126 -0.78 -0.36 -10.24
C LEU A 126 -1.57 -0.98 -11.37
N VAL A 127 -2.87 -0.67 -11.44
CA VAL A 127 -3.73 -1.10 -12.54
C VAL A 127 -3.65 -0.04 -13.62
N GLN A 128 -3.12 -0.39 -14.78
CA GLN A 128 -3.11 0.51 -15.92
C GLN A 128 -4.48 0.49 -16.58
N LYS A 129 -5.03 1.68 -16.80
CA LYS A 129 -6.26 1.78 -17.58
C LYS A 129 -5.91 1.59 -19.05
N ASP A 130 -6.55 0.60 -19.66
CA ASP A 130 -6.59 0.52 -21.12
C ASP A 130 -7.51 1.62 -21.63
N ASN A 131 -6.95 2.53 -22.33
CA ASN A 131 -7.74 3.57 -22.99
C ASN A 131 -8.34 3.03 -24.29
#